data_5dce159e92d90ae0be1da3d0a2ae2809
#
_entry.id   5dce159e92d90ae0be1da3d0a2ae2809
#
_cell.length_a   1.000
_cell.length_b   1.000
_cell.length_c   1.000
_cell.angle_alpha   90.00
_cell.angle_beta   90.00
_cell.angle_gamma   90.00
#
_symmetry.space_group_name_H-M   'P 1'
#
loop_
_entity.id
_entity.type
_entity.pdbx_description
1 polymer ?
#
loop_
_entity_poly.entity_id
_entity_poly.type
_entity_poly.pdbx_seq_one_letter_code
_entity_poly.pdbx_strand_id
1 'polypeptide(L)'
;MKNKIISLSILIAIMLTGCEDAIPGDDYGVYIGAEYSELPEDASFDVLVIDAQYYTADEIASLKETNGEIYSYLNVGSVESFRDYYEDYEDITTGSYENWEDERWVDVSNPKWQEFVLGELAPQLIEKDIDGFFIDNCDVYYIDPREEIYQALTDMLSSLKATGKAVIVNGGDSYVSRYLDENDTLSTVIDGVNQETVYTFINWDEGTFGEATKDDNEYFLDYLERVSDAGGEVYLLEYTTDDKLARYIQDEADALGYHVYVSPTLELK
;
A
#
# COMPACT_ATOMS: atom_id res chain seq x y z
N MET A 1 -23.70 -16.74 46.76
CA MET A 1 -22.50 -15.91 46.68
C MET A 1 -21.82 -16.24 45.34
N LYS A 2 -21.97 -15.38 44.33
CA LYS A 2 -21.40 -15.57 42.98
C LYS A 2 -20.18 -14.66 42.88
N ASN A 3 -18.99 -15.26 42.86
CA ASN A 3 -17.74 -14.52 42.60
C ASN A 3 -17.69 -14.15 41.14
N LYS A 4 -17.71 -12.86 40.84
CA LYS A 4 -17.36 -12.31 39.55
C LYS A 4 -15.84 -12.20 39.50
N ILE A 5 -15.23 -12.96 38.59
CA ILE A 5 -13.83 -12.79 38.19
C ILE A 5 -13.84 -11.63 37.22
N ILE A 6 -13.26 -10.52 37.65
CA ILE A 6 -12.98 -9.37 36.76
C ILE A 6 -11.65 -9.68 36.08
N SER A 7 -11.71 -9.99 34.81
CA SER A 7 -10.52 -10.09 33.96
C SER A 7 -10.03 -8.66 33.75
N LEU A 8 -8.86 -8.36 34.27
CA LEU A 8 -8.17 -7.09 34.10
C LEU A 8 -7.26 -7.27 32.86
N SER A 9 -7.75 -6.85 31.71
CA SER A 9 -6.91 -6.71 30.52
C SER A 9 -5.93 -5.58 30.76
N ILE A 10 -4.67 -5.92 30.92
CA ILE A 10 -3.58 -4.95 30.99
C ILE A 10 -3.25 -4.57 29.56
N LEU A 11 -3.76 -3.44 29.14
CA LEU A 11 -3.32 -2.75 27.94
C LEU A 11 -1.91 -2.21 28.25
N ILE A 12 -0.88 -2.85 27.74
CA ILE A 12 0.48 -2.31 27.79
C ILE A 12 0.56 -1.28 26.65
N ALA A 13 0.23 -0.04 26.99
CA ALA A 13 0.60 1.09 26.15
C ALA A 13 2.13 1.25 26.25
N ILE A 14 2.85 0.78 25.26
CA ILE A 14 4.25 1.13 25.07
C ILE A 14 4.23 2.55 24.49
N MET A 15 4.31 3.55 25.36
CA MET A 15 4.66 4.90 24.95
C MET A 15 6.15 4.90 24.57
N LEU A 16 6.46 4.63 23.31
CA LEU A 16 7.71 5.03 22.71
C LEU A 16 7.52 6.48 22.22
N THR A 17 7.78 7.45 23.09
CA THR A 17 8.01 8.83 22.67
C THR A 17 9.40 8.92 22.06
N GLY A 18 9.49 8.71 20.79
CA GLY A 18 10.59 9.05 19.93
C GLY A 18 9.96 9.37 18.59
N CYS A 19 9.78 10.65 18.27
CA CYS A 19 9.80 11.09 16.89
C CYS A 19 11.23 10.83 16.42
N GLU A 20 11.49 9.66 15.84
CA GLU A 20 12.63 9.48 14.96
C GLU A 20 12.03 9.69 13.56
N ASP A 21 12.39 10.86 13.01
CA ASP A 21 12.02 11.22 11.65
C ASP A 21 12.48 10.10 10.71
N ALA A 22 11.60 9.69 9.78
CA ALA A 22 11.99 8.84 8.66
C ALA A 22 13.26 9.44 8.02
N ILE A 23 14.17 8.61 7.57
CA ILE A 23 15.33 9.09 6.80
C ILE A 23 14.75 9.51 5.45
N PRO A 24 14.70 10.81 5.13
CA PRO A 24 14.05 11.26 3.92
C PRO A 24 14.84 10.81 2.69
N GLY A 25 14.26 9.93 1.89
CA GLY A 25 14.44 10.08 0.46
C GLY A 25 13.49 11.23 0.09
N ASP A 26 14.00 12.30 -0.43
CA ASP A 26 13.22 13.52 -0.69
C ASP A 26 12.16 13.35 -1.78
N ASP A 27 11.98 12.17 -2.36
CA ASP A 27 11.14 11.92 -3.53
C ASP A 27 9.89 11.08 -3.27
N TYR A 28 9.84 10.25 -2.21
CA TYR A 28 8.72 9.34 -1.94
C TYR A 28 8.40 9.25 -0.45
N GLY A 29 7.12 9.34 -0.10
CA GLY A 29 6.63 9.20 1.27
C GLY A 29 5.32 8.42 1.36
N VAL A 30 5.19 7.52 2.34
CA VAL A 30 3.98 6.71 2.56
C VAL A 30 3.46 6.93 3.98
N TYR A 31 2.30 7.58 4.07
CA TYR A 31 1.65 8.01 5.32
C TYR A 31 0.17 7.61 5.36
N ILE A 32 -0.12 6.36 5.00
CA ILE A 32 -1.51 5.86 4.89
C ILE A 32 -2.22 5.73 6.25
N GLY A 33 -1.48 5.68 7.35
CA GLY A 33 -2.02 5.64 8.70
C GLY A 33 -2.13 7.02 9.36
N ALA A 34 -1.64 8.09 8.72
CA ALA A 34 -1.62 9.43 9.32
C ALA A 34 -2.92 10.21 9.04
N GLU A 35 -3.40 10.95 10.05
CA GLU A 35 -4.32 12.05 9.83
C GLU A 35 -3.56 13.29 9.34
N TYR A 36 -4.26 14.25 8.69
CA TYR A 36 -3.64 15.48 8.17
C TYR A 36 -2.77 16.23 9.21
N SER A 37 -3.21 16.25 10.46
CA SER A 37 -2.50 16.92 11.56
C SER A 37 -1.28 16.14 12.10
N GLU A 38 -1.10 14.89 11.69
CA GLU A 38 0.01 14.02 12.09
C GLU A 38 1.15 14.02 11.07
N LEU A 39 0.89 14.53 9.86
CA LEU A 39 1.94 14.66 8.85
C LEU A 39 3.03 15.65 9.30
N PRO A 40 4.32 15.38 9.01
CA PRO A 40 5.39 16.31 9.30
C PRO A 40 5.15 17.68 8.64
N GLU A 41 5.32 18.79 9.40
CA GLU A 41 5.07 20.16 8.90
C GLU A 41 5.96 20.56 7.70
N ASP A 42 7.13 19.92 7.57
CA ASP A 42 8.11 20.13 6.52
C ASP A 42 8.17 19.00 5.49
N ALA A 43 7.16 18.10 5.50
CA ALA A 43 7.06 17.03 4.52
C ALA A 43 7.01 17.62 3.09
N SER A 44 7.94 17.19 2.27
CA SER A 44 8.06 17.61 0.88
C SER A 44 8.56 16.42 0.06
N PHE A 45 7.65 15.79 -0.67
CA PHE A 45 7.92 14.61 -1.49
C PHE A 45 7.52 14.87 -2.93
N ASP A 46 8.18 14.24 -3.88
CA ASP A 46 7.72 14.23 -5.28
C ASP A 46 6.41 13.42 -5.38
N VAL A 47 6.31 12.31 -4.65
CA VAL A 47 5.08 11.51 -4.51
C VAL A 47 4.80 11.27 -3.03
N LEU A 48 3.65 11.73 -2.55
CA LEU A 48 3.14 11.47 -1.20
C LEU A 48 1.91 10.55 -1.28
N VAL A 49 1.98 9.41 -0.60
CA VAL A 49 0.86 8.46 -0.46
C VAL A 49 0.16 8.66 0.88
N ILE A 50 -1.14 8.88 0.85
CA ILE A 50 -2.03 9.02 2.02
C ILE A 50 -3.28 8.18 1.85
N ASP A 51 -4.05 7.94 2.91
CA ASP A 51 -5.44 7.47 2.78
C ASP A 51 -6.39 8.66 2.65
N ALA A 52 -6.57 9.14 1.44
CA ALA A 52 -7.39 10.32 1.15
C ALA A 52 -8.88 10.15 1.49
N GLN A 53 -9.34 8.96 1.88
CA GLN A 53 -10.70 8.78 2.40
C GLN A 53 -10.92 9.63 3.66
N TYR A 54 -9.87 9.79 4.49
CA TYR A 54 -9.90 10.56 5.74
C TYR A 54 -9.53 12.04 5.60
N TYR A 55 -9.21 12.49 4.39
CA TYR A 55 -8.82 13.89 4.12
C TYR A 55 -9.94 14.65 3.42
N THR A 56 -10.04 15.95 3.68
CA THR A 56 -10.87 16.85 2.91
C THR A 56 -10.16 17.33 1.64
N ALA A 57 -10.91 17.83 0.65
CA ALA A 57 -10.32 18.39 -0.56
C ALA A 57 -9.42 19.63 -0.26
N ASP A 58 -9.77 20.43 0.75
CA ASP A 58 -8.96 21.59 1.16
C ASP A 58 -7.61 21.15 1.79
N GLU A 59 -7.58 20.06 2.56
CA GLU A 59 -6.35 19.50 3.10
C GLU A 59 -5.46 18.93 2.00
N ILE A 60 -6.03 18.22 1.02
CA ILE A 60 -5.27 17.72 -0.15
C ILE A 60 -4.72 18.89 -0.96
N ALA A 61 -5.50 19.94 -1.18
CA ALA A 61 -5.02 21.15 -1.86
C ALA A 61 -3.84 21.80 -1.10
N SER A 62 -3.88 21.79 0.23
CA SER A 62 -2.77 22.30 1.05
C SER A 62 -1.53 21.44 0.94
N LEU A 63 -1.67 20.11 0.90
CA LEU A 63 -0.53 19.19 0.71
C LEU A 63 0.14 19.41 -0.66
N LYS A 64 -0.60 19.70 -1.70
CA LYS A 64 -0.07 20.02 -3.04
C LYS A 64 0.73 21.33 -3.11
N GLU A 65 0.67 22.19 -2.10
CA GLU A 65 1.52 23.38 -2.05
C GLU A 65 3.00 23.05 -1.77
N THR A 66 3.26 21.90 -1.12
CA THR A 66 4.61 21.49 -0.70
C THR A 66 5.06 20.16 -1.29
N ASN A 67 4.14 19.35 -1.81
CA ASN A 67 4.43 18.06 -2.42
C ASN A 67 4.12 18.08 -3.93
N GLY A 68 4.74 17.19 -4.68
CA GLY A 68 4.54 17.06 -6.12
C GLY A 68 3.19 16.43 -6.45
N GLU A 69 3.05 15.14 -6.27
CA GLU A 69 1.84 14.38 -6.54
C GLU A 69 1.29 13.75 -5.27
N ILE A 70 -0.02 13.76 -5.11
CA ILE A 70 -0.73 13.12 -4.00
C ILE A 70 -1.43 11.87 -4.50
N TYR A 71 -0.98 10.71 -4.03
CA TYR A 71 -1.63 9.43 -4.34
C TYR A 71 -2.48 8.98 -3.16
N SER A 72 -3.64 8.41 -3.47
CA SER A 72 -4.51 7.85 -2.45
C SER A 72 -4.44 6.35 -2.39
N TYR A 73 -4.24 5.83 -1.19
CA TYR A 73 -4.53 4.43 -0.88
C TYR A 73 -5.94 4.06 -1.34
N LEU A 74 -6.06 2.92 -1.99
CA LEU A 74 -7.32 2.32 -2.42
C LEU A 74 -7.19 0.79 -2.39
N ASN A 75 -7.86 0.16 -1.44
CA ASN A 75 -7.87 -1.29 -1.32
C ASN A 75 -8.85 -1.90 -2.33
N VAL A 76 -8.36 -2.81 -3.17
CA VAL A 76 -9.19 -3.49 -4.19
C VAL A 76 -9.40 -4.96 -3.87
N GLY A 77 -8.48 -5.61 -3.13
CA GLY A 77 -8.50 -7.05 -2.90
C GLY A 77 -9.07 -7.49 -1.56
N SER A 78 -9.26 -6.56 -0.65
CA SER A 78 -9.82 -6.82 0.67
C SER A 78 -10.71 -5.66 1.16
N VAL A 79 -11.34 -5.84 2.30
CA VAL A 79 -12.13 -4.80 2.99
C VAL A 79 -11.78 -4.80 4.47
N GLU A 80 -11.50 -3.59 5.00
CA GLU A 80 -11.16 -3.37 6.39
C GLU A 80 -12.43 -3.12 7.23
N SER A 81 -12.53 -3.77 8.40
CA SER A 81 -13.72 -3.74 9.26
C SER A 81 -14.00 -2.37 9.88
N PHE A 82 -13.04 -1.45 9.87
CA PHE A 82 -13.19 -0.07 10.33
C PHE A 82 -13.75 0.88 9.27
N ARG A 83 -13.93 0.43 8.04
CA ARG A 83 -14.54 1.24 6.97
C ARG A 83 -16.05 1.33 7.16
N ASP A 84 -16.61 2.52 6.95
CA ASP A 84 -18.05 2.78 7.08
C ASP A 84 -18.91 1.89 6.18
N TYR A 85 -18.35 1.40 5.07
CA TYR A 85 -19.00 0.52 4.10
C TYR A 85 -18.81 -0.98 4.37
N TYR A 86 -18.07 -1.39 5.40
CA TYR A 86 -17.75 -2.80 5.65
C TYR A 86 -18.98 -3.70 5.72
N GLU A 87 -20.01 -3.30 6.49
CA GLU A 87 -21.24 -4.08 6.68
C GLU A 87 -21.97 -4.36 5.34
N ASP A 88 -21.82 -3.47 4.36
CA ASP A 88 -22.44 -3.61 3.05
C ASP A 88 -21.74 -4.67 2.18
N TYR A 89 -20.48 -5.01 2.47
CA TYR A 89 -19.64 -5.92 1.68
C TYR A 89 -19.12 -7.14 2.45
N GLU A 90 -19.47 -7.30 3.72
CA GLU A 90 -19.08 -8.47 4.52
C GLU A 90 -19.54 -9.79 3.88
N ASP A 91 -20.68 -9.80 3.20
CA ASP A 91 -21.28 -10.97 2.56
C ASP A 91 -20.49 -11.50 1.35
N ILE A 92 -19.56 -10.72 0.80
CA ILE A 92 -18.69 -11.12 -0.32
C ILE A 92 -17.26 -11.41 0.13
N THR A 93 -16.98 -11.41 1.42
CA THR A 93 -15.64 -11.76 1.93
C THR A 93 -15.38 -13.25 1.78
N THR A 94 -14.14 -13.62 1.48
CA THR A 94 -13.72 -15.00 1.20
C THR A 94 -12.87 -15.62 2.30
N GLY A 95 -12.29 -14.82 3.18
CA GLY A 95 -11.45 -15.27 4.28
C GLY A 95 -10.83 -14.12 5.09
N SER A 96 -10.21 -14.47 6.21
CA SER A 96 -9.43 -13.51 7.01
C SER A 96 -8.10 -13.22 6.33
N TYR A 97 -7.63 -11.99 6.48
CA TYR A 97 -6.29 -11.59 6.10
C TYR A 97 -5.29 -12.06 7.17
N GLU A 98 -4.14 -12.58 6.77
CA GLU A 98 -3.09 -12.98 7.69
C GLU A 98 -2.38 -11.73 8.24
N ASN A 99 -2.12 -11.70 9.55
CA ASN A 99 -1.48 -10.60 10.29
C ASN A 99 -2.30 -9.30 10.43
N TRP A 100 -3.42 -9.13 9.74
CA TRP A 100 -4.30 -7.97 9.88
C TRP A 100 -5.71 -8.41 10.26
N GLU A 101 -5.99 -8.47 11.57
CA GLU A 101 -7.26 -9.02 12.12
C GLU A 101 -8.51 -8.25 11.66
N ASP A 102 -8.33 -6.96 11.37
CA ASP A 102 -9.40 -6.05 10.93
C ASP A 102 -9.67 -6.13 9.42
N GLU A 103 -9.02 -7.03 8.69
CA GLU A 103 -9.08 -7.09 7.24
C GLU A 103 -9.54 -8.45 6.72
N ARG A 104 -10.28 -8.45 5.61
CA ARG A 104 -10.81 -9.67 4.99
C ARG A 104 -10.68 -9.60 3.48
N TRP A 105 -10.17 -10.67 2.89
CA TRP A 105 -10.15 -10.83 1.44
C TRP A 105 -11.57 -10.78 0.87
N VAL A 106 -11.76 -10.12 -0.29
CA VAL A 106 -13.03 -10.07 -0.99
C VAL A 106 -12.98 -10.86 -2.30
N ASP A 107 -14.14 -11.33 -2.78
CA ASP A 107 -14.26 -11.83 -4.14
C ASP A 107 -14.30 -10.64 -5.12
N VAL A 108 -13.13 -10.26 -5.63
CA VAL A 108 -12.99 -9.11 -6.57
C VAL A 108 -13.72 -9.35 -7.90
N SER A 109 -14.09 -10.60 -8.22
CA SER A 109 -14.91 -10.91 -9.40
C SER A 109 -16.39 -10.58 -9.19
N ASN A 110 -16.80 -10.25 -7.96
CA ASN A 110 -18.18 -9.87 -7.66
C ASN A 110 -18.51 -8.48 -8.24
N PRO A 111 -19.51 -8.37 -9.13
CA PRO A 111 -19.85 -7.07 -9.73
C PRO A 111 -20.25 -5.98 -8.73
N LYS A 112 -20.82 -6.34 -7.58
CA LYS A 112 -21.20 -5.41 -6.51
C LYS A 112 -19.95 -4.68 -5.98
N TRP A 113 -18.84 -5.40 -5.79
CA TRP A 113 -17.58 -4.83 -5.34
C TRP A 113 -16.95 -3.91 -6.40
N GLN A 114 -16.88 -4.41 -7.65
CA GLN A 114 -16.35 -3.61 -8.76
C GLN A 114 -17.14 -2.31 -8.97
N GLU A 115 -18.48 -2.38 -8.94
CA GLU A 115 -19.35 -1.21 -9.08
C GLU A 115 -19.11 -0.20 -7.95
N PHE A 116 -18.93 -0.65 -6.71
CA PHE A 116 -18.60 0.22 -5.58
C PHE A 116 -17.24 0.89 -5.74
N VAL A 117 -16.18 0.09 -5.95
CA VAL A 117 -14.83 0.63 -6.05
C VAL A 117 -14.70 1.61 -7.22
N LEU A 118 -15.18 1.23 -8.40
CA LEU A 118 -15.05 2.02 -9.62
C LEU A 118 -16.10 3.10 -9.78
N GLY A 119 -17.32 2.88 -9.28
CA GLY A 119 -18.45 3.79 -9.46
C GLY A 119 -18.69 4.75 -8.31
N GLU A 120 -18.17 4.47 -7.14
CA GLU A 120 -18.40 5.30 -5.95
C GLU A 120 -17.07 5.73 -5.30
N LEU A 121 -16.22 4.79 -4.86
CA LEU A 121 -15.05 5.11 -4.05
C LEU A 121 -13.97 5.84 -4.85
N ALA A 122 -13.56 5.32 -6.00
CA ALA A 122 -12.55 6.00 -6.83
C ALA A 122 -13.02 7.39 -7.32
N PRO A 123 -14.28 7.60 -7.78
CA PRO A 123 -14.79 8.94 -8.06
C PRO A 123 -14.73 9.91 -6.88
N GLN A 124 -15.06 9.46 -5.66
CA GLN A 124 -14.97 10.31 -4.46
C GLN A 124 -13.53 10.78 -4.19
N LEU A 125 -12.53 9.90 -4.41
CA LEU A 125 -11.12 10.25 -4.28
C LEU A 125 -10.68 11.24 -5.38
N ILE A 126 -11.12 11.02 -6.62
CA ILE A 126 -10.85 11.93 -7.74
C ILE A 126 -11.46 13.32 -7.49
N GLU A 127 -12.66 13.41 -6.93
CA GLU A 127 -13.30 14.68 -6.57
C GLU A 127 -12.51 15.49 -5.54
N LYS A 128 -11.66 14.82 -4.74
CA LYS A 128 -10.73 15.48 -3.81
C LYS A 128 -9.43 15.95 -4.46
N ASP A 129 -9.29 15.75 -5.78
CA ASP A 129 -8.15 16.17 -6.60
C ASP A 129 -6.85 15.42 -6.30
N ILE A 130 -6.92 14.12 -6.01
CA ILE A 130 -5.73 13.26 -5.99
C ILE A 130 -5.09 13.16 -7.38
N ASP A 131 -3.80 12.83 -7.46
CA ASP A 131 -3.07 12.69 -8.73
C ASP A 131 -2.95 11.22 -9.16
N GLY A 132 -2.98 10.28 -8.20
CA GLY A 132 -2.90 8.86 -8.46
C GLY A 132 -3.56 8.00 -7.41
N PHE A 133 -3.61 6.72 -7.70
CA PHE A 133 -4.05 5.66 -6.80
C PHE A 133 -2.87 4.78 -6.40
N PHE A 134 -2.77 4.50 -5.11
CA PHE A 134 -1.92 3.48 -4.52
C PHE A 134 -2.81 2.27 -4.20
N ILE A 135 -2.78 1.29 -5.09
CA ILE A 135 -3.70 0.15 -5.09
C ILE A 135 -3.14 -0.97 -4.22
N ASP A 136 -3.91 -1.34 -3.22
CA ASP A 136 -3.51 -2.40 -2.31
C ASP A 136 -4.25 -3.71 -2.57
N ASN A 137 -3.60 -4.82 -2.17
CA ASN A 137 -4.17 -6.16 -2.14
C ASN A 137 -4.50 -6.80 -3.49
N CYS A 138 -3.76 -6.47 -4.57
CA CYS A 138 -3.76 -7.32 -5.76
C CYS A 138 -3.25 -8.75 -5.45
N ASP A 139 -2.69 -8.98 -4.26
CA ASP A 139 -2.31 -10.27 -3.69
C ASP A 139 -3.50 -11.23 -3.50
N VAL A 140 -4.72 -10.72 -3.56
CA VAL A 140 -5.92 -11.58 -3.64
C VAL A 140 -5.82 -12.60 -4.78
N TYR A 141 -5.07 -12.30 -5.85
CA TYR A 141 -4.79 -13.26 -6.92
C TYR A 141 -3.84 -14.39 -6.48
N TYR A 142 -2.88 -14.12 -5.61
CA TYR A 142 -2.06 -15.16 -5.00
C TYR A 142 -2.90 -16.07 -4.09
N ILE A 143 -3.83 -15.50 -3.33
CA ILE A 143 -4.72 -16.23 -2.41
C ILE A 143 -5.73 -17.08 -3.19
N ASP A 144 -6.29 -16.53 -4.26
CA ASP A 144 -7.30 -17.19 -5.12
C ASP A 144 -6.92 -17.03 -6.61
N PRO A 145 -6.06 -17.92 -7.15
CA PRO A 145 -5.50 -17.80 -8.50
C PRO A 145 -6.46 -18.22 -9.62
N ARG A 146 -7.76 -17.95 -9.46
CA ARG A 146 -8.76 -18.19 -10.49
C ARG A 146 -8.66 -17.18 -11.62
N GLU A 147 -9.04 -17.60 -12.84
CA GLU A 147 -9.06 -16.72 -14.02
C GLU A 147 -9.97 -15.50 -13.83
N GLU A 148 -11.11 -15.69 -13.15
CA GLU A 148 -12.08 -14.64 -12.88
C GLU A 148 -11.49 -13.54 -11.99
N ILE A 149 -10.61 -13.89 -11.04
CA ILE A 149 -9.92 -12.92 -10.18
C ILE A 149 -8.90 -12.13 -10.98
N TYR A 150 -8.07 -12.81 -11.79
CA TYR A 150 -7.10 -12.16 -12.67
C TYR A 150 -7.77 -11.17 -13.62
N GLN A 151 -8.84 -11.61 -14.29
CA GLN A 151 -9.57 -10.76 -15.22
C GLN A 151 -10.24 -9.57 -14.51
N ALA A 152 -10.83 -9.80 -13.34
CA ALA A 152 -11.43 -8.74 -12.53
C ALA A 152 -10.42 -7.66 -12.13
N LEU A 153 -9.24 -8.05 -11.62
CA LEU A 153 -8.17 -7.11 -11.31
C LEU A 153 -7.74 -6.35 -12.56
N THR A 154 -7.54 -7.04 -13.69
CA THR A 154 -7.14 -6.41 -14.95
C THR A 154 -8.18 -5.36 -15.40
N ASP A 155 -9.46 -5.68 -15.34
CA ASP A 155 -10.55 -4.80 -15.73
C ASP A 155 -10.66 -3.59 -14.77
N MET A 156 -10.51 -3.82 -13.46
CA MET A 156 -10.52 -2.75 -12.45
C MET A 156 -9.35 -1.79 -12.63
N LEU A 157 -8.12 -2.30 -12.73
CA LEU A 157 -6.92 -1.48 -12.92
C LEU A 157 -6.96 -0.70 -14.25
N SER A 158 -7.38 -1.35 -15.35
CA SER A 158 -7.59 -0.68 -16.63
C SER A 158 -8.61 0.44 -16.54
N SER A 159 -9.69 0.24 -15.76
CA SER A 159 -10.74 1.25 -15.55
C SER A 159 -10.20 2.43 -14.74
N LEU A 160 -9.40 2.19 -13.70
CA LEU A 160 -8.73 3.24 -12.94
C LEU A 160 -7.74 4.02 -13.82
N LYS A 161 -6.93 3.33 -14.63
CA LYS A 161 -6.06 3.98 -15.63
C LYS A 161 -6.81 4.85 -16.61
N ALA A 162 -8.00 4.43 -17.05
CA ALA A 162 -8.83 5.21 -17.97
C ALA A 162 -9.35 6.52 -17.38
N THR A 163 -9.26 6.73 -16.06
CA THR A 163 -9.55 8.02 -15.42
C THR A 163 -8.50 9.10 -15.71
N GLY A 164 -7.32 8.70 -16.20
CA GLY A 164 -6.18 9.58 -16.44
C GLY A 164 -5.34 9.87 -15.18
N LYS A 165 -5.64 9.21 -14.07
CA LYS A 165 -4.83 9.26 -12.86
C LYS A 165 -3.73 8.19 -12.91
N ALA A 166 -2.61 8.43 -12.23
CA ALA A 166 -1.59 7.41 -12.06
C ALA A 166 -2.14 6.22 -11.26
N VAL A 167 -1.63 5.02 -11.52
CA VAL A 167 -2.01 3.78 -10.81
C VAL A 167 -0.74 3.02 -10.45
N ILE A 168 -0.45 2.91 -9.16
CA ILE A 168 0.64 2.12 -8.61
C ILE A 168 0.05 0.99 -7.79
N VAL A 169 0.52 -0.24 -7.99
CA VAL A 169 0.09 -1.42 -7.21
C VAL A 169 1.09 -1.66 -6.08
N ASN A 170 0.59 -1.78 -4.85
CA ASN A 170 1.35 -2.23 -3.69
C ASN A 170 1.33 -3.75 -3.61
N GLY A 171 2.51 -4.39 -3.60
CA GLY A 171 2.61 -5.85 -3.67
C GLY A 171 2.09 -6.41 -5.02
N GLY A 172 1.33 -7.50 -4.95
CA GLY A 172 0.65 -8.09 -6.11
C GLY A 172 1.58 -8.73 -7.15
N ASP A 173 2.78 -9.13 -6.75
CA ASP A 173 3.83 -9.69 -7.62
C ASP A 173 3.33 -10.84 -8.49
N SER A 174 2.48 -11.71 -7.94
CA SER A 174 1.89 -12.83 -8.66
C SER A 174 0.97 -12.38 -9.80
N TYR A 175 0.17 -11.34 -9.57
CA TYR A 175 -0.69 -10.75 -10.59
C TYR A 175 0.13 -10.04 -11.66
N VAL A 176 1.03 -9.16 -11.25
CA VAL A 176 1.86 -8.35 -12.17
C VAL A 176 2.79 -9.23 -12.99
N SER A 177 3.43 -10.25 -12.38
CA SER A 177 4.27 -11.21 -13.10
C SER A 177 3.50 -11.96 -14.19
N ARG A 178 2.30 -12.44 -13.88
CA ARG A 178 1.43 -13.07 -14.88
C ARG A 178 1.07 -12.09 -15.99
N TYR A 179 0.73 -10.85 -15.64
CA TYR A 179 0.41 -9.85 -16.65
C TYR A 179 1.58 -9.58 -17.59
N LEU A 180 2.81 -9.49 -17.07
CA LEU A 180 4.04 -9.35 -17.85
C LEU A 180 4.37 -10.57 -18.71
N ASP A 181 3.99 -11.77 -18.29
CA ASP A 181 4.16 -12.99 -19.10
C ASP A 181 3.23 -13.02 -20.34
N GLU A 182 2.12 -12.29 -20.28
CA GLU A 182 1.11 -12.22 -21.33
C GLU A 182 1.18 -10.93 -22.17
N ASN A 183 1.88 -9.88 -21.68
CA ASN A 183 1.92 -8.54 -22.29
C ASN A 183 3.33 -7.93 -22.27
N ASP A 184 3.66 -7.16 -23.29
CA ASP A 184 4.97 -6.51 -23.41
C ASP A 184 5.11 -5.22 -22.56
N THR A 185 4.02 -4.67 -22.00
CA THR A 185 4.01 -3.41 -21.24
C THR A 185 2.92 -3.42 -20.18
N LEU A 186 3.17 -2.68 -19.09
CA LEU A 186 2.23 -2.47 -17.98
C LEU A 186 1.28 -1.28 -18.20
N SER A 187 1.59 -0.38 -19.11
CA SER A 187 0.98 0.96 -19.24
C SER A 187 -0.54 0.99 -19.44
N THR A 188 -1.16 -0.15 -19.78
CA THR A 188 -2.62 -0.26 -19.94
C THR A 188 -3.34 -0.55 -18.63
N VAL A 189 -2.62 -1.02 -17.62
CA VAL A 189 -3.20 -1.41 -16.32
C VAL A 189 -2.60 -0.63 -15.15
N ILE A 190 -1.28 -0.37 -15.16
CA ILE A 190 -0.57 0.35 -14.09
C ILE A 190 0.55 1.22 -14.65
N ASP A 191 1.00 2.19 -13.86
CA ASP A 191 2.20 3.00 -14.14
C ASP A 191 3.43 2.48 -13.42
N GLY A 192 3.25 1.76 -12.32
CA GLY A 192 4.35 1.22 -11.54
C GLY A 192 3.88 0.29 -10.43
N VAL A 193 4.84 -0.15 -9.65
CA VAL A 193 4.61 -0.96 -8.44
C VAL A 193 5.33 -0.35 -7.24
N ASN A 194 4.72 -0.50 -6.07
CA ASN A 194 5.41 -0.41 -4.80
C ASN A 194 5.60 -1.82 -4.26
N GLN A 195 6.81 -2.17 -3.87
CA GLN A 195 7.09 -3.45 -3.24
C GLN A 195 7.58 -3.22 -1.82
N GLU A 196 6.94 -3.90 -0.87
CA GLU A 196 7.36 -3.88 0.52
C GLU A 196 8.42 -4.94 0.81
N THR A 197 9.31 -4.64 1.76
CA THR A 197 10.23 -5.62 2.36
C THR A 197 11.15 -6.35 1.37
N VAL A 198 11.69 -5.62 0.38
CA VAL A 198 12.68 -6.17 -0.56
C VAL A 198 14.02 -6.41 0.13
N TYR A 199 14.46 -5.47 0.97
CA TYR A 199 15.71 -5.53 1.72
C TYR A 199 15.50 -5.85 3.20
N THR A 200 14.28 -5.69 3.70
CA THR A 200 13.92 -5.92 5.10
C THR A 200 12.94 -7.09 5.25
N PHE A 201 12.66 -7.50 6.47
CA PHE A 201 11.54 -8.39 6.76
C PHE A 201 10.87 -7.99 8.07
N ILE A 202 9.58 -8.32 8.20
CA ILE A 202 8.78 -8.06 9.38
C ILE A 202 8.66 -9.35 10.20
N ASN A 203 9.15 -9.33 11.45
CA ASN A 203 8.89 -10.39 12.42
C ASN A 203 7.58 -10.10 13.13
N TRP A 204 6.49 -10.66 12.61
CA TRP A 204 5.14 -10.44 13.14
C TRP A 204 4.96 -10.94 14.57
N ASP A 205 5.67 -12.00 14.98
CA ASP A 205 5.58 -12.57 16.34
C ASP A 205 6.21 -11.65 17.39
N GLU A 206 7.28 -10.95 17.05
CA GLU A 206 8.05 -10.10 17.94
C GLU A 206 7.79 -8.60 17.72
N GLY A 207 7.14 -8.23 16.62
CA GLY A 207 6.92 -6.84 16.22
C GLY A 207 8.24 -6.10 15.95
N THR A 208 9.21 -6.79 15.32
CA THR A 208 10.54 -6.25 15.01
C THR A 208 10.85 -6.38 13.53
N PHE A 209 11.84 -5.62 13.07
CA PHE A 209 12.32 -5.66 11.69
C PHE A 209 13.71 -6.31 11.62
N GLY A 210 14.03 -6.90 10.48
CA GLY A 210 15.33 -7.49 10.18
C GLY A 210 15.69 -7.35 8.72
N GLU A 211 16.86 -7.85 8.32
CA GLU A 211 17.27 -7.92 6.93
C GLU A 211 16.55 -9.07 6.23
N ALA A 212 16.07 -8.86 5.00
CA ALA A 212 15.49 -9.91 4.16
C ALA A 212 16.48 -11.06 3.94
N THR A 213 15.97 -12.27 3.69
CA THR A 213 16.85 -13.34 3.24
C THR A 213 17.40 -13.02 1.85
N LYS A 214 18.56 -13.61 1.53
CA LYS A 214 19.15 -13.42 0.20
C LYS A 214 18.22 -13.90 -0.91
N ASP A 215 17.51 -15.00 -0.69
CA ASP A 215 16.64 -15.59 -1.70
C ASP A 215 15.40 -14.72 -1.94
N ASP A 216 14.81 -14.15 -0.89
CA ASP A 216 13.67 -13.21 -1.01
C ASP A 216 14.10 -11.91 -1.69
N ASN A 217 15.24 -11.34 -1.28
CA ASN A 217 15.78 -10.14 -1.90
C ASN A 217 16.06 -10.35 -3.40
N GLU A 218 16.75 -11.43 -3.79
CA GLU A 218 17.02 -11.76 -5.19
C GLU A 218 15.70 -11.95 -5.98
N TYR A 219 14.70 -12.62 -5.40
CA TYR A 219 13.40 -12.82 -6.03
C TYR A 219 12.71 -11.48 -6.36
N PHE A 220 12.60 -10.58 -5.37
CA PHE A 220 11.93 -9.30 -5.59
C PHE A 220 12.74 -8.38 -6.51
N LEU A 221 14.07 -8.37 -6.44
CA LEU A 221 14.87 -7.56 -7.36
C LEU A 221 14.74 -8.04 -8.81
N ASP A 222 14.74 -9.35 -9.06
CA ASP A 222 14.50 -9.91 -10.40
C ASP A 222 13.08 -9.54 -10.93
N TYR A 223 12.07 -9.56 -10.05
CA TYR A 223 10.72 -9.14 -10.38
C TYR A 223 10.67 -7.64 -10.73
N LEU A 224 11.27 -6.78 -9.91
CA LEU A 224 11.27 -5.33 -10.09
C LEU A 224 12.07 -4.90 -11.33
N GLU A 225 13.16 -5.60 -11.68
CA GLU A 225 13.87 -5.39 -12.94
C GLU A 225 12.92 -5.62 -14.14
N ARG A 226 12.11 -6.68 -14.12
CA ARG A 226 11.10 -6.95 -15.18
C ARG A 226 10.05 -5.83 -15.26
N VAL A 227 9.60 -5.29 -14.12
CA VAL A 227 8.66 -4.16 -14.08
C VAL A 227 9.28 -2.92 -14.71
N SER A 228 10.52 -2.58 -14.34
CA SER A 228 11.27 -1.45 -14.90
C SER A 228 11.53 -1.62 -16.40
N ASP A 229 11.93 -2.81 -16.84
CA ASP A 229 12.15 -3.12 -18.27
C ASP A 229 10.87 -2.99 -19.10
N ALA A 230 9.71 -3.25 -18.51
CA ALA A 230 8.40 -3.05 -19.14
C ALA A 230 7.91 -1.58 -19.09
N GLY A 231 8.73 -0.66 -18.56
CA GLY A 231 8.47 0.78 -18.47
C GLY A 231 7.60 1.18 -17.26
N GLY A 232 7.49 0.33 -16.26
CA GLY A 232 6.86 0.65 -14.98
C GLY A 232 7.83 1.38 -14.04
N GLU A 233 7.33 2.32 -13.26
CA GLU A 233 8.07 2.92 -12.15
C GLU A 233 8.14 1.96 -10.97
N VAL A 234 9.24 2.02 -10.21
CA VAL A 234 9.46 1.15 -9.06
C VAL A 234 9.60 1.99 -7.80
N TYR A 235 8.77 1.65 -6.82
CA TYR A 235 8.75 2.22 -5.48
C TYR A 235 9.01 1.10 -4.47
N LEU A 236 9.73 1.41 -3.42
CA LEU A 236 10.03 0.50 -2.32
C LEU A 236 9.49 1.08 -1.01
N LEU A 237 8.86 0.23 -0.21
CA LEU A 237 8.48 0.53 1.17
C LEU A 237 9.20 -0.43 2.11
N GLU A 238 10.13 0.09 2.88
CA GLU A 238 11.01 -0.71 3.73
C GLU A 238 10.81 -0.37 5.20
N TYR A 239 11.09 -1.32 6.07
CA TYR A 239 10.86 -1.14 7.50
C TYR A 239 12.12 -1.44 8.30
N THR A 240 12.70 -0.42 8.93
CA THR A 240 13.84 -0.61 9.85
C THR A 240 14.02 0.59 10.79
N THR A 241 14.58 0.31 11.96
CA THR A 241 15.08 1.31 12.90
C THR A 241 16.62 1.38 12.90
N ASP A 242 17.29 0.63 12.02
CA ASP A 242 18.75 0.67 11.88
C ASP A 242 19.14 1.68 10.79
N ASP A 243 19.69 2.84 11.21
CA ASP A 243 20.15 3.90 10.32
C ASP A 243 21.18 3.45 9.26
N LYS A 244 21.93 2.38 9.52
CA LYS A 244 22.91 1.88 8.53
C LYS A 244 22.23 1.06 7.46
N LEU A 245 21.26 0.24 7.85
CA LEU A 245 20.46 -0.51 6.91
C LEU A 245 19.62 0.45 6.07
N ALA A 246 19.00 1.46 6.68
CA ALA A 246 18.22 2.46 5.96
C ALA A 246 19.06 3.20 4.89
N ARG A 247 20.28 3.66 5.25
CA ARG A 247 21.19 4.28 4.28
C ARG A 247 21.65 3.32 3.17
N TYR A 248 21.92 2.07 3.53
CA TYR A 248 22.27 1.04 2.53
C TYR A 248 21.13 0.84 1.53
N ILE A 249 19.89 0.74 2.01
CA ILE A 249 18.69 0.59 1.18
C ILE A 249 18.54 1.81 0.25
N GLN A 250 18.71 3.03 0.76
CA GLN A 250 18.66 4.24 -0.03
C GLN A 250 19.72 4.23 -1.14
N ASP A 251 20.98 3.91 -0.80
CA ASP A 251 22.08 3.85 -1.77
C ASP A 251 21.82 2.82 -2.89
N GLU A 252 21.24 1.65 -2.54
CA GLU A 252 20.90 0.62 -3.53
C GLU A 252 19.72 1.04 -4.42
N ALA A 253 18.66 1.61 -3.81
CA ALA A 253 17.51 2.13 -4.57
C ALA A 253 17.95 3.23 -5.56
N ASP A 254 18.75 4.20 -5.11
CA ASP A 254 19.30 5.27 -5.95
C ASP A 254 20.11 4.71 -7.12
N ALA A 255 20.93 3.66 -6.87
CA ALA A 255 21.75 3.02 -7.91
C ALA A 255 20.90 2.32 -8.97
N LEU A 256 19.71 1.83 -8.62
CA LEU A 256 18.75 1.20 -9.51
C LEU A 256 17.79 2.20 -10.17
N GLY A 257 17.74 3.44 -9.69
CA GLY A 257 16.77 4.46 -10.10
C GLY A 257 15.37 4.17 -9.58
N TYR A 258 15.27 3.54 -8.41
CA TYR A 258 14.02 3.25 -7.70
C TYR A 258 13.75 4.30 -6.62
N HIS A 259 12.49 4.58 -6.38
CA HIS A 259 12.07 5.42 -5.26
C HIS A 259 11.97 4.58 -3.99
N VAL A 260 12.34 5.12 -2.84
CA VAL A 260 12.24 4.35 -1.58
C VAL A 260 11.77 5.22 -0.41
N TYR A 261 10.88 4.66 0.38
CA TYR A 261 10.52 5.17 1.69
C TYR A 261 10.87 4.12 2.76
N VAL A 262 11.66 4.53 3.75
CA VAL A 262 12.05 3.66 4.86
C VAL A 262 11.33 4.11 6.13
N SER A 263 10.38 3.30 6.58
CA SER A 263 9.59 3.59 7.78
C SER A 263 10.17 2.90 9.02
N PRO A 264 10.23 3.57 10.18
CA PRO A 264 10.59 2.94 11.44
C PRO A 264 9.44 2.15 12.08
N THR A 265 8.23 2.24 11.55
CA THR A 265 7.02 1.60 12.09
C THR A 265 6.09 1.10 10.99
N LEU A 266 5.21 0.14 11.33
CA LEU A 266 4.13 -0.32 10.44
C LEU A 266 2.92 0.62 10.39
N GLU A 267 2.87 1.61 11.30
CA GLU A 267 1.72 2.51 11.38
C GLU A 267 1.68 3.53 10.23
N LEU A 268 2.81 3.79 9.58
CA LEU A 268 2.96 4.73 8.45
C LEU A 268 2.33 6.12 8.74
N LYS A 269 2.78 6.70 9.89
CA LYS A 269 2.32 8.00 10.42
C LYS A 269 3.44 9.03 10.46
#